data_7c3200a51a6fad8d611fb656ad7319eb
#
_entry.id   7c3200a51a6fad8d611fb656ad7319eb
#
_cell.length_a   1.000
_cell.length_b   1.000
_cell.length_c   1.000
_cell.angle_alpha   90.00
_cell.angle_beta   90.00
_cell.angle_gamma   90.00
#
_symmetry.space_group_name_H-M   'P 1'
#
loop_
_entity.id
_entity.type
_entity.pdbx_description
1 polymer ?
#
loop_
_entity_poly.entity_id
_entity_poly.type
_entity_poly.pdbx_seq_one_letter_code
_entity_poly.pdbx_strand_id
1 'polypeptide(L)'
;GEHFEYWGFEKSSLVELDWFEDTVLDKGFLLHCLPARHFSGRSLKANQALWASFLIETPSQKIYMGGDSGYDTHFAEIGKQYPGIDLAILENGQYNEDWKYIHTMPQYLGQVARDLNAEKILTVHHSKYALARHRWDEPLKNAMNLKEKDSLNVLMPIIGEVVRLK
;
A
#
# COMPACT_ATOMS: atom_id res chain seq x y z
N GLY A 1 -7.67 7.15 -16.61
CA GLY A 1 -7.72 8.60 -17.02
C GLY A 1 -9.11 9.15 -17.03
N GLU A 2 -10.11 8.48 -17.61
CA GLU A 2 -11.46 9.03 -17.85
C GLU A 2 -12.10 9.72 -16.64
N HIS A 3 -11.98 9.17 -15.44
CA HIS A 3 -12.54 9.80 -14.23
C HIS A 3 -11.84 11.13 -13.89
N PHE A 4 -10.54 11.22 -14.07
CA PHE A 4 -9.80 12.44 -13.83
C PHE A 4 -10.10 13.50 -14.88
N GLU A 5 -10.21 13.10 -16.16
CA GLU A 5 -10.67 13.99 -17.24
C GLU A 5 -12.08 14.53 -16.95
N TYR A 6 -13.00 13.66 -16.50
CA TYR A 6 -14.35 14.06 -16.07
C TYR A 6 -14.32 15.07 -14.90
N TRP A 7 -13.34 14.98 -14.01
CA TRP A 7 -13.16 15.94 -12.90
C TRP A 7 -12.36 17.19 -13.30
N GLY A 8 -12.05 17.37 -14.58
CA GLY A 8 -11.41 18.57 -15.11
C GLY A 8 -9.88 18.55 -15.11
N PHE A 9 -9.25 17.39 -14.91
CA PHE A 9 -7.81 17.28 -15.09
C PHE A 9 -7.46 17.25 -16.58
N GLU A 10 -6.42 18.01 -16.96
CA GLU A 10 -5.92 17.98 -18.33
C GLU A 10 -5.33 16.62 -18.68
N LYS A 11 -5.72 16.05 -19.82
CA LYS A 11 -5.23 14.74 -20.28
C LYS A 11 -3.69 14.67 -20.34
N SER A 12 -3.05 15.77 -20.69
CA SER A 12 -1.57 15.85 -20.76
C SER A 12 -0.88 15.75 -19.39
N SER A 13 -1.61 15.92 -18.29
CA SER A 13 -1.10 15.75 -16.93
C SER A 13 -1.33 14.34 -16.36
N LEU A 14 -2.00 13.47 -17.11
CA LEU A 14 -2.33 12.13 -16.68
C LEU A 14 -1.39 11.10 -17.33
N VAL A 15 -0.89 10.19 -16.52
CA VAL A 15 -0.15 9.02 -16.96
C VAL A 15 -0.91 7.79 -16.52
N GLU A 16 -1.32 6.96 -17.47
CA GLU A 16 -1.98 5.68 -17.21
C GLU A 16 -0.95 4.56 -17.36
N LEU A 17 -0.91 3.67 -16.40
CA LEU A 17 0.04 2.57 -16.33
C LEU A 17 -0.70 1.25 -16.12
N ASP A 18 -0.23 0.20 -16.74
CA ASP A 18 -0.59 -1.17 -16.42
C ASP A 18 0.43 -1.75 -15.42
N TRP A 19 0.15 -2.93 -14.87
CA TRP A 19 1.10 -3.61 -13.99
C TRP A 19 2.44 -3.84 -14.68
N PHE A 20 3.52 -3.59 -13.94
CA PHE A 20 4.91 -3.67 -14.38
C PHE A 20 5.32 -2.63 -15.42
N GLU A 21 4.49 -1.61 -15.63
CA GLU A 21 4.90 -0.42 -16.36
C GLU A 21 5.48 0.64 -15.42
N ASP A 22 6.40 1.42 -15.97
CA ASP A 22 7.17 2.42 -15.22
C ASP A 22 7.02 3.79 -15.88
N THR A 23 7.15 4.82 -15.07
CA THR A 23 7.26 6.20 -15.58
C THR A 23 8.28 7.00 -14.78
N VAL A 24 9.05 7.82 -15.48
CA VAL A 24 9.96 8.77 -14.83
C VAL A 24 9.18 10.00 -14.40
N LEU A 25 9.20 10.27 -13.12
CA LEU A 25 8.71 11.52 -12.55
C LEU A 25 9.82 12.58 -12.63
N ASP A 26 9.50 13.82 -12.22
CA ASP A 26 10.49 14.89 -12.19
C ASP A 26 11.69 14.54 -11.28
N LYS A 27 12.87 15.10 -11.59
CA LYS A 27 14.11 14.98 -10.78
C LYS A 27 14.66 13.57 -10.59
N GLY A 28 14.40 12.65 -11.54
CA GLY A 28 14.97 11.32 -11.51
C GLY A 28 14.28 10.37 -10.55
N PHE A 29 13.06 10.67 -10.14
CA PHE A 29 12.21 9.71 -9.44
C PHE A 29 11.57 8.77 -10.46
N LEU A 30 11.64 7.48 -10.19
CA LEU A 30 11.03 6.43 -11.00
C LEU A 30 9.82 5.87 -10.24
N LEU A 31 8.68 5.78 -10.91
CA LEU A 31 7.46 5.19 -10.38
C LEU A 31 7.19 3.87 -11.11
N HIS A 32 7.07 2.79 -10.36
CA HIS A 32 6.65 1.49 -10.85
C HIS A 32 5.19 1.25 -10.47
N CYS A 33 4.37 0.85 -11.43
CA CYS A 33 3.02 0.37 -11.21
C CYS A 33 3.07 -1.15 -11.00
N LEU A 34 2.62 -1.64 -9.85
CA LEU A 34 2.80 -3.02 -9.43
C LEU A 34 1.45 -3.67 -9.07
N PRO A 35 1.35 -5.00 -9.10
CA PRO A 35 0.14 -5.70 -8.72
C PRO A 35 -0.32 -5.38 -7.30
N ALA A 36 -1.63 -5.35 -7.12
CA ALA A 36 -2.32 -5.43 -5.84
C ALA A 36 -3.46 -6.44 -5.99
N ARG A 37 -4.11 -6.79 -4.89
CA ARG A 37 -5.27 -7.69 -4.90
C ARG A 37 -6.48 -6.98 -4.31
N HIS A 38 -7.21 -6.31 -5.17
CA HIS A 38 -8.41 -5.55 -4.80
C HIS A 38 -9.44 -5.59 -5.94
N PHE A 39 -10.34 -4.65 -6.00
CA PHE A 39 -11.28 -4.45 -7.09
C PHE A 39 -11.52 -2.95 -7.33
N SER A 40 -12.09 -2.60 -8.47
CA SER A 40 -12.62 -1.25 -8.69
C SER A 40 -14.14 -1.26 -8.73
N GLY A 41 -14.78 -0.33 -8.03
CA GLY A 41 -16.24 -0.31 -7.84
C GLY A 41 -16.83 1.09 -7.79
N ARG A 42 -16.46 1.99 -8.71
CA ARG A 42 -16.97 3.36 -8.71
C ARG A 42 -18.31 3.56 -9.42
N SER A 43 -18.87 2.51 -10.01
CA SER A 43 -20.16 2.57 -10.71
C SER A 43 -20.96 1.29 -10.48
N LEU A 44 -22.11 1.17 -11.17
CA LEU A 44 -22.89 -0.08 -11.16
C LEU A 44 -22.15 -1.26 -11.83
N LYS A 45 -21.07 -0.98 -12.56
CA LYS A 45 -20.17 -2.01 -13.13
C LYS A 45 -18.87 -2.00 -12.35
N ALA A 46 -18.57 -3.12 -11.69
CA ALA A 46 -17.28 -3.34 -11.05
C ALA A 46 -16.16 -3.60 -12.06
N ASN A 47 -14.91 -3.45 -11.63
CA ASN A 47 -13.70 -3.81 -12.36
C ASN A 47 -13.54 -3.10 -13.72
N GLN A 48 -13.85 -1.80 -13.75
CA GLN A 48 -13.67 -0.95 -14.94
C GLN A 48 -12.33 -0.19 -14.94
N ALA A 49 -11.57 -0.25 -13.86
CA ALA A 49 -10.23 0.29 -13.74
C ALA A 49 -9.33 -0.72 -13.06
N LEU A 50 -8.04 -0.69 -13.37
CA LEU A 50 -7.03 -1.51 -12.72
C LEU A 50 -6.86 -1.04 -11.25
N TRP A 51 -6.55 -1.97 -10.37
CA TRP A 51 -6.09 -1.72 -9.01
C TRP A 51 -4.59 -2.03 -8.95
N ALA A 52 -3.85 -1.20 -8.24
CA ALA A 52 -2.40 -1.28 -8.24
C ALA A 52 -1.80 -0.86 -6.90
N SER A 53 -0.59 -1.32 -6.66
CA SER A 53 0.36 -0.75 -5.72
C SER A 53 1.44 0.00 -6.47
N PHE A 54 2.24 0.79 -5.78
CA PHE A 54 3.28 1.59 -6.40
C PHE A 54 4.59 1.48 -5.64
N LEU A 55 5.70 1.46 -6.36
CA LEU A 55 7.03 1.66 -5.79
C LEU A 55 7.62 2.94 -6.37
N ILE A 56 8.03 3.84 -5.50
CA ILE A 56 8.78 5.06 -5.87
C ILE A 56 10.25 4.82 -5.55
N GLU A 57 11.09 4.87 -6.57
CA GLU A 57 12.53 4.94 -6.41
C GLU A 57 12.98 6.40 -6.53
N THR A 58 13.65 6.87 -5.50
CA THR A 58 14.36 8.16 -5.48
C THR A 58 15.86 7.90 -5.59
N PRO A 59 16.72 8.91 -5.77
CA PRO A 59 18.17 8.72 -5.75
C PRO A 59 18.72 8.08 -4.47
N SER A 60 17.97 8.09 -3.38
CA SER A 60 18.43 7.62 -2.06
C SER A 60 17.52 6.64 -1.34
N GLN A 61 16.29 6.44 -1.80
CA GLN A 61 15.29 5.64 -1.09
C GLN A 61 14.31 4.96 -2.03
N LYS A 62 13.81 3.79 -1.60
CA LYS A 62 12.71 3.06 -2.21
C LYS A 62 11.51 3.05 -1.26
N ILE A 63 10.37 3.54 -1.73
CA ILE A 63 9.14 3.63 -0.94
C ILE A 63 8.04 2.84 -1.64
N TYR A 64 7.59 1.78 -1.00
CA TYR A 64 6.46 0.99 -1.49
C TYR A 64 5.15 1.49 -0.87
N MET A 65 4.16 1.72 -1.71
CA MET A 65 2.80 2.11 -1.35
C MET A 65 1.84 0.99 -1.77
N GLY A 66 1.40 0.19 -0.80
CA GLY A 66 0.59 -1.00 -1.06
C GLY A 66 -0.83 -0.71 -1.58
N GLY A 67 -1.40 0.43 -1.19
CA GLY A 67 -2.84 0.65 -1.36
C GLY A 67 -3.64 -0.36 -0.56
N ASP A 68 -4.90 -0.58 -0.92
CA ASP A 68 -5.74 -1.63 -0.36
C ASP A 68 -5.45 -2.93 -1.13
N SER A 69 -5.09 -4.00 -0.41
CA SER A 69 -4.72 -5.27 -1.04
C SER A 69 -4.87 -6.45 -0.10
N GLY A 70 -5.57 -7.47 -0.53
CA GLY A 70 -5.52 -8.78 0.13
C GLY A 70 -4.14 -9.42 -0.03
N TYR A 71 -3.75 -10.24 0.95
CA TYR A 71 -2.49 -10.99 0.90
C TYR A 71 -2.48 -12.02 -0.24
N ASP A 72 -1.39 -12.06 -1.02
CA ASP A 72 -1.10 -13.08 -2.02
C ASP A 72 0.40 -13.08 -2.38
N THR A 73 0.81 -13.94 -3.32
CA THR A 73 2.21 -14.14 -3.76
C THR A 73 2.88 -12.89 -4.34
N HIS A 74 2.09 -11.93 -4.83
CA HIS A 74 2.62 -10.71 -5.44
C HIS A 74 3.54 -9.91 -4.50
N PHE A 75 3.33 -9.95 -3.19
CA PHE A 75 4.23 -9.27 -2.25
C PHE A 75 5.64 -9.87 -2.26
N ALA A 76 5.74 -11.20 -2.28
CA ALA A 76 7.04 -11.89 -2.36
C ALA A 76 7.72 -11.68 -3.72
N GLU A 77 6.94 -11.66 -4.80
CA GLU A 77 7.44 -11.37 -6.15
C GLU A 77 7.99 -9.94 -6.24
N ILE A 78 7.27 -8.95 -5.68
CA ILE A 78 7.70 -7.55 -5.62
C ILE A 78 8.99 -7.43 -4.78
N GLY A 79 9.03 -8.00 -3.58
CA GLY A 79 10.21 -7.94 -2.72
C GLY A 79 11.46 -8.58 -3.36
N LYS A 80 11.27 -9.64 -4.15
CA LYS A 80 12.34 -10.27 -4.91
C LYS A 80 12.80 -9.42 -6.10
N GLN A 81 11.86 -8.80 -6.83
CA GLN A 81 12.16 -8.00 -8.02
C GLN A 81 12.76 -6.64 -7.67
N TYR A 82 12.33 -6.05 -6.56
CA TYR A 82 12.73 -4.71 -6.12
C TYR A 82 13.37 -4.73 -4.71
N PRO A 83 14.55 -5.33 -4.54
CA PRO A 83 15.19 -5.44 -3.24
C PRO A 83 15.58 -4.07 -2.67
N GLY A 84 15.62 -3.98 -1.34
CA GLY A 84 16.06 -2.77 -0.63
C GLY A 84 14.97 -1.72 -0.46
N ILE A 85 13.74 -2.14 -0.18
CA ILE A 85 12.62 -1.22 0.15
C ILE A 85 12.91 -0.60 1.53
N ASP A 86 13.16 0.71 1.57
CA ASP A 86 13.42 1.45 2.81
C ASP A 86 12.15 1.63 3.66
N LEU A 87 11.00 1.82 3.00
CA LEU A 87 9.70 1.97 3.67
C LEU A 87 8.60 1.26 2.87
N ALA A 88 7.82 0.43 3.56
CA ALA A 88 6.54 -0.07 3.04
C ALA A 88 5.36 0.60 3.78
N ILE A 89 4.49 1.26 3.04
CA ILE A 89 3.23 1.82 3.51
C ILE A 89 2.14 0.79 3.23
N LEU A 90 1.61 0.16 4.28
CA LEU A 90 0.71 -0.98 4.18
C LEU A 90 -0.64 -0.68 4.82
N GLU A 91 -1.72 -1.15 4.20
CA GLU A 91 -3.01 -1.13 4.85
C GLU A 91 -3.00 -2.01 6.11
N ASN A 92 -3.75 -1.57 7.13
CA ASN A 92 -3.93 -2.32 8.37
C ASN A 92 -5.30 -1.96 8.95
N GLY A 93 -6.33 -2.07 8.14
CA GLY A 93 -7.69 -1.77 8.56
C GLY A 93 -8.73 -2.25 7.56
N GLN A 94 -9.99 -2.11 7.92
CA GLN A 94 -11.14 -2.46 7.08
C GLN A 94 -11.17 -3.95 6.66
N TYR A 95 -10.47 -4.82 7.39
CA TYR A 95 -10.45 -6.27 7.17
C TYR A 95 -11.62 -6.97 7.85
N ASN A 96 -12.12 -8.02 7.21
CA ASN A 96 -12.97 -9.05 7.80
C ASN A 96 -12.94 -10.31 6.91
N GLU A 97 -13.51 -11.41 7.36
CA GLU A 97 -13.51 -12.69 6.62
C GLU A 97 -14.18 -12.58 5.25
N ASP A 98 -15.21 -11.73 5.12
CA ASP A 98 -15.90 -11.53 3.84
C ASP A 98 -15.03 -10.77 2.83
N TRP A 99 -14.01 -10.03 3.31
CA TRP A 99 -13.11 -9.19 2.51
C TRP A 99 -11.65 -9.65 2.51
N LYS A 100 -11.37 -10.84 2.98
CA LYS A 100 -10.00 -11.40 3.11
C LYS A 100 -9.18 -11.42 1.82
N TYR A 101 -9.83 -11.33 0.68
CA TYR A 101 -9.18 -11.30 -0.63
C TYR A 101 -8.87 -9.90 -1.13
N ILE A 102 -9.44 -8.87 -0.53
CA ILE A 102 -9.27 -7.48 -0.95
C ILE A 102 -8.65 -6.59 0.14
N HIS A 103 -8.57 -7.10 1.38
CA HIS A 103 -7.88 -6.44 2.49
C HIS A 103 -6.97 -7.44 3.21
N THR A 104 -5.79 -6.96 3.62
CA THR A 104 -4.83 -7.78 4.37
C THR A 104 -5.37 -8.10 5.76
N MET A 105 -5.60 -9.37 6.02
CA MET A 105 -6.00 -9.86 7.34
C MET A 105 -4.84 -9.71 8.35
N PRO A 106 -5.12 -9.42 9.64
CA PRO A 106 -4.08 -9.17 10.66
C PRO A 106 -2.99 -10.23 10.74
N GLN A 107 -3.35 -11.50 10.57
CA GLN A 107 -2.39 -12.61 10.63
C GLN A 107 -1.37 -12.61 9.48
N TYR A 108 -1.66 -11.93 8.37
CA TYR A 108 -0.78 -11.85 7.21
C TYR A 108 0.05 -10.56 7.16
N LEU A 109 -0.28 -9.54 7.95
CA LEU A 109 0.38 -8.22 7.87
C LEU A 109 1.90 -8.32 8.11
N GLY A 110 2.32 -9.13 9.08
CA GLY A 110 3.74 -9.40 9.33
C GLY A 110 4.41 -10.19 8.19
N GLN A 111 3.66 -11.06 7.52
CA GLN A 111 4.17 -11.80 6.36
C GLN A 111 4.33 -10.88 5.16
N VAL A 112 3.38 -9.97 4.88
CA VAL A 112 3.52 -8.93 3.84
C VAL A 112 4.83 -8.16 4.01
N ALA A 113 5.12 -7.72 5.23
CA ALA A 113 6.34 -6.97 5.52
C ALA A 113 7.61 -7.77 5.24
N ARG A 114 7.61 -9.05 5.61
CA ARG A 114 8.73 -9.97 5.35
C ARG A 114 8.89 -10.30 3.87
N ASP A 115 7.79 -10.54 3.17
CA ASP A 115 7.78 -10.84 1.74
C ASP A 115 8.33 -9.67 0.91
N LEU A 116 7.96 -8.43 1.26
CA LEU A 116 8.53 -7.22 0.67
C LEU A 116 9.99 -6.98 1.07
N ASN A 117 10.48 -7.64 2.12
CA ASN A 117 11.78 -7.39 2.72
C ASN A 117 12.04 -5.90 3.02
N ALA A 118 11.03 -5.21 3.53
CA ALA A 118 11.08 -3.77 3.80
C ALA A 118 11.80 -3.49 5.13
N GLU A 119 12.66 -2.46 5.14
CA GLU A 119 13.40 -2.05 6.34
C GLU A 119 12.47 -1.46 7.42
N LYS A 120 11.51 -0.65 6.98
CA LYS A 120 10.53 0.02 7.85
C LYS A 120 9.12 -0.17 7.31
N ILE A 121 8.16 -0.16 8.23
CA ILE A 121 6.74 -0.30 7.92
C ILE A 121 5.98 0.87 8.50
N LEU A 122 5.09 1.46 7.74
CA LEU A 122 4.08 2.41 8.20
C LEU A 122 2.70 1.84 7.89
N THR A 123 1.87 1.70 8.91
CA THR A 123 0.50 1.21 8.69
C THR A 123 -0.47 2.36 8.47
N VAL A 124 -1.40 2.17 7.53
CA VAL A 124 -2.41 3.16 7.12
C VAL A 124 -3.80 2.51 7.03
N HIS A 125 -4.79 3.25 6.56
CA HIS A 125 -6.17 2.80 6.34
C HIS A 125 -6.92 2.46 7.64
N HIS A 126 -6.56 3.11 8.75
CA HIS A 126 -7.16 2.91 10.07
C HIS A 126 -7.32 4.21 10.86
N SER A 127 -7.87 4.10 12.05
CA SER A 127 -7.96 5.16 13.09
C SER A 127 -8.86 6.37 12.75
N LYS A 128 -9.55 6.39 11.64
CA LYS A 128 -10.50 7.46 11.30
C LYS A 128 -11.94 6.94 11.22
N TYR A 129 -12.15 5.87 10.50
CA TYR A 129 -13.44 5.19 10.38
C TYR A 129 -13.25 3.69 10.59
N ALA A 130 -14.25 3.01 11.15
CA ALA A 130 -14.36 1.56 11.17
C ALA A 130 -15.54 1.19 10.26
N LEU A 131 -15.26 0.88 9.00
CA LEU A 131 -16.23 0.40 8.02
C LEU A 131 -16.45 -1.11 8.18
N ALA A 132 -15.38 -1.84 8.46
CA ALA A 132 -15.40 -3.27 8.73
C ALA A 132 -15.84 -3.60 10.17
N ARG A 133 -15.96 -4.88 10.49
CA ARG A 133 -16.49 -5.37 11.79
C ARG A 133 -15.45 -5.46 12.90
N HIS A 134 -14.20 -5.02 12.66
CA HIS A 134 -13.18 -4.95 13.72
C HIS A 134 -13.39 -3.71 14.62
N ARG A 135 -12.83 -3.75 15.81
CA ARG A 135 -12.82 -2.59 16.71
C ARG A 135 -11.94 -1.48 16.11
N TRP A 136 -12.32 -0.22 16.36
CA TRP A 136 -11.59 0.94 15.83
C TRP A 136 -10.12 1.01 16.29
N ASP A 137 -9.80 0.47 17.47
CA ASP A 137 -8.47 0.46 18.09
C ASP A 137 -7.65 -0.80 17.75
N GLU A 138 -8.25 -1.79 17.10
CA GLU A 138 -7.61 -3.07 16.78
C GLU A 138 -6.44 -2.93 15.82
N PRO A 139 -6.51 -2.13 14.75
CA PRO A 139 -5.38 -1.94 13.85
C PRO A 139 -4.13 -1.38 14.54
N LEU A 140 -4.29 -0.46 15.49
CA LEU A 140 -3.15 0.05 16.26
C LEU A 140 -2.52 -1.04 17.13
N LYS A 141 -3.32 -1.92 17.72
CA LYS A 141 -2.81 -3.08 18.47
C LYS A 141 -2.08 -4.08 17.55
N ASN A 142 -2.56 -4.27 16.33
CA ASN A 142 -1.88 -5.10 15.35
C ASN A 142 -0.48 -4.51 15.02
N ALA A 143 -0.39 -3.20 14.76
CA ALA A 143 0.89 -2.53 14.53
C ALA A 143 1.84 -2.64 15.74
N MET A 144 1.34 -2.46 16.96
CA MET A 144 2.12 -2.66 18.19
C MET A 144 2.61 -4.09 18.33
N ASN A 145 1.77 -5.09 18.05
CA ASN A 145 2.16 -6.50 18.10
C ASN A 145 3.28 -6.82 17.10
N LEU A 146 3.21 -6.29 15.87
CA LEU A 146 4.28 -6.46 14.88
C LEU A 146 5.62 -5.91 15.39
N LYS A 147 5.59 -4.75 16.04
CA LYS A 147 6.77 -4.12 16.62
C LYS A 147 7.34 -4.91 17.80
N GLU A 148 6.48 -5.29 18.74
CA GLU A 148 6.89 -5.87 20.02
C GLU A 148 7.14 -7.38 19.97
N LYS A 149 6.32 -8.12 19.22
CA LYS A 149 6.37 -9.59 19.18
C LYS A 149 7.11 -10.12 17.96
N ASP A 150 6.93 -9.48 16.81
CA ASP A 150 7.54 -9.91 15.55
C ASP A 150 8.87 -9.21 15.26
N SER A 151 9.28 -8.27 16.11
CA SER A 151 10.52 -7.49 15.99
C SER A 151 10.65 -6.75 14.66
N LEU A 152 9.54 -6.37 14.06
CA LEU A 152 9.52 -5.58 12.83
C LEU A 152 9.68 -4.08 13.15
N ASN A 153 10.35 -3.35 12.28
CA ASN A 153 10.57 -1.92 12.43
C ASN A 153 9.32 -1.12 12.01
N VAL A 154 8.32 -1.07 12.90
CA VAL A 154 7.05 -0.39 12.65
C VAL A 154 7.12 1.05 13.15
N LEU A 155 6.90 1.99 12.22
CA LEU A 155 6.76 3.41 12.52
C LEU A 155 5.31 3.68 12.98
N MET A 156 5.17 4.36 14.10
CA MET A 156 3.87 4.71 14.68
C MET A 156 3.83 6.20 15.04
N PRO A 157 3.92 7.10 14.03
CA PRO A 157 3.92 8.54 14.28
C PRO A 157 2.54 9.01 14.77
N ILE A 158 2.55 10.05 15.56
CA ILE A 158 1.34 10.83 15.85
C ILE A 158 0.97 11.60 14.57
N ILE A 159 -0.33 11.76 14.29
CA ILE A 159 -0.81 12.50 13.13
C ILE A 159 -0.23 13.93 13.14
N GLY A 160 0.45 14.29 12.05
CA GLY A 160 1.15 15.57 11.91
C GLY A 160 2.62 15.55 12.34
N GLU A 161 3.10 14.45 12.92
CA GLU A 161 4.52 14.29 13.25
C GLU A 161 5.35 14.04 11.98
N VAL A 162 6.50 14.69 11.92
CA VAL A 162 7.48 14.48 10.84
C VAL A 162 8.32 13.25 11.14
N VAL A 163 8.23 12.24 10.27
CA VAL A 163 9.08 11.05 10.35
C VAL A 163 10.24 11.17 9.37
N ARG A 164 11.46 10.99 9.86
CA ARG A 164 12.67 10.92 9.01
C ARG A 164 13.05 9.47 8.82
N LEU A 165 13.28 9.06 7.57
CA LEU A 165 13.67 7.69 7.25
C LEU A 165 15.19 7.46 7.44
N LYS A 166 15.99 8.51 7.24
CA LYS A 166 17.46 8.56 7.47
C LYS A 166 17.85 9.86 8.12
#